data_b8d48a38d49a15d3411f28f63d2b19bb
#
_entry.id   b8d48a38d49a15d3411f28f63d2b19bb
#
_cell.length_a   1.000
_cell.length_b   1.000
_cell.length_c   1.000
_cell.angle_alpha   90.00
_cell.angle_beta   90.00
_cell.angle_gamma   90.00
#
_symmetry.space_group_name_H-M   'P 1'
#
loop_
_entity.id
_entity.type
_entity.pdbx_description
1 polymer ?
#
loop_
_entity_poly.entity_id
_entity_poly.type
_entity_poly.pdbx_seq_one_letter_code
_entity_poly.pdbx_strand_id
1 'polypeptide(L)'
;MLNEKQQKCIILMITSNRTQKQIANEIQVSENTICEWKKDKEFKEEIQKQMQENFGLIAIEAQQKLKKLLNSKNENIQIQAIKDVLDRAGYKPVEKTEISGTNIVQLVDDVNE
;
A
#
# COMPACT_ATOMS: atom_id res chain seq x y z
N MET A 1 23.93 -6.44 -11.84
CA MET A 1 22.64 -6.65 -12.48
C MET A 1 22.05 -7.99 -12.03
N LEU A 2 20.77 -7.99 -11.71
CA LEU A 2 20.14 -9.21 -11.23
C LEU A 2 19.90 -10.20 -12.36
N ASN A 3 20.10 -11.48 -12.06
CA ASN A 3 19.84 -12.50 -13.05
C ASN A 3 18.35 -12.83 -13.12
N GLU A 4 18.00 -13.68 -14.06
CA GLU A 4 16.61 -14.02 -14.32
C GLU A 4 15.92 -14.67 -13.12
N LYS A 5 16.63 -15.56 -12.43
CA LYS A 5 16.04 -16.21 -11.25
C LYS A 5 15.81 -15.25 -10.11
N GLN A 6 16.72 -14.30 -9.92
CA GLN A 6 16.56 -13.27 -8.91
C GLN A 6 15.36 -12.38 -9.21
N GLN A 7 15.20 -11.99 -10.45
CA GLN A 7 14.04 -11.18 -10.86
C GLN A 7 12.73 -11.94 -10.66
N LYS A 8 12.72 -13.20 -11.03
CA LYS A 8 11.53 -14.02 -10.86
C LYS A 8 11.21 -14.22 -9.38
N CYS A 9 12.23 -14.37 -8.56
CA CYS A 9 12.07 -14.48 -7.13
C CYS A 9 11.38 -13.24 -6.55
N ILE A 10 11.83 -12.07 -6.95
CA ILE A 10 11.26 -10.83 -6.48
C ILE A 10 9.78 -10.70 -6.88
N ILE A 11 9.48 -11.03 -8.11
CA ILE A 11 8.10 -10.96 -8.58
C ILE A 11 7.21 -11.88 -7.75
N LEU A 12 7.65 -13.10 -7.49
CA LEU A 12 6.87 -14.05 -6.70
C LEU A 12 6.73 -13.61 -5.25
N MET A 13 7.75 -12.97 -4.69
CA MET A 13 7.68 -12.46 -3.33
C MET A 13 6.62 -11.36 -3.19
N ILE A 14 6.48 -10.56 -4.21
CA ILE A 14 5.59 -9.39 -4.15
C ILE A 14 4.16 -9.75 -4.55
N THR A 15 4.00 -10.60 -5.55
CA THR A 15 2.69 -10.86 -6.15
C THR A 15 2.00 -12.10 -5.64
N SER A 16 2.67 -12.93 -4.84
CA SER A 16 2.06 -14.16 -4.35
C SER A 16 2.25 -14.30 -2.85
N ASN A 17 1.46 -15.17 -2.26
CA ASN A 17 1.53 -15.45 -0.83
C ASN A 17 2.40 -16.67 -0.54
N ARG A 18 3.25 -17.05 -1.48
CA ARG A 18 4.11 -18.22 -1.32
C ARG A 18 5.18 -17.98 -0.28
N THR A 19 5.51 -19.04 0.44
CA THR A 19 6.61 -18.99 1.39
C THR A 19 7.93 -18.97 0.64
N GLN A 20 8.99 -18.57 1.33
CA GLN A 20 10.32 -18.57 0.73
C GLN A 20 10.70 -19.95 0.20
N LYS A 21 10.32 -20.98 0.94
CA LYS A 21 10.59 -22.36 0.53
C LYS A 21 9.87 -22.71 -0.77
N GLN A 22 8.62 -22.31 -0.89
CA GLN A 22 7.84 -22.55 -2.10
C GLN A 22 8.42 -21.81 -3.31
N ILE A 23 8.85 -20.58 -3.09
CA ILE A 23 9.48 -19.81 -4.16
C ILE A 23 10.78 -20.47 -4.60
N ALA A 24 11.59 -20.91 -3.63
CA ALA A 24 12.86 -21.58 -3.93
C ALA A 24 12.63 -22.81 -4.79
N ASN A 25 11.63 -23.61 -4.44
CA ASN A 25 11.29 -24.80 -5.22
C ASN A 25 10.88 -24.44 -6.65
N GLU A 26 10.09 -23.39 -6.79
CA GLU A 26 9.57 -23.02 -8.09
C GLU A 26 10.66 -22.52 -9.03
N ILE A 27 11.59 -21.73 -8.52
CA ILE A 27 12.67 -21.21 -9.35
C ILE A 27 13.92 -22.09 -9.32
N GLN A 28 13.82 -23.22 -8.63
CA GLN A 28 14.87 -24.24 -8.61
C GLN A 28 16.18 -23.73 -8.01
N VAL A 29 16.09 -23.14 -6.84
CA VAL A 29 17.26 -22.77 -6.05
C VAL A 29 17.02 -23.21 -4.62
N SER A 30 18.07 -23.17 -3.81
CA SER A 30 17.93 -23.49 -2.40
C SER A 30 17.39 -22.28 -1.65
N GLU A 31 16.75 -22.54 -0.52
CA GLU A 31 16.29 -21.47 0.35
C GLU A 31 17.45 -20.59 0.81
N ASN A 32 18.59 -21.23 1.06
CA ASN A 32 19.78 -20.50 1.46
C ASN A 32 20.23 -19.51 0.40
N THR A 33 20.08 -19.87 -0.87
CA THR A 33 20.42 -18.98 -1.96
C THR A 33 19.57 -17.72 -1.89
N ILE A 34 18.28 -17.86 -1.62
CA ILE A 34 17.40 -16.69 -1.49
C ILE A 34 17.80 -15.87 -0.26
N CYS A 35 18.19 -16.49 0.82
CA CYS A 35 18.67 -15.78 2.00
C CYS A 35 19.90 -14.93 1.67
N GLU A 36 20.81 -15.47 0.90
CA GLU A 36 22.00 -14.73 0.49
C GLU A 36 21.63 -13.57 -0.44
N TRP A 37 20.70 -13.81 -1.35
CA TRP A 37 20.23 -12.72 -2.22
C TRP A 37 19.65 -11.56 -1.41
N LYS A 38 18.92 -11.85 -0.34
CA LYS A 38 18.31 -10.83 0.49
C LYS A 38 19.31 -9.92 1.17
N LYS A 39 20.55 -10.35 1.29
CA LYS A 39 21.61 -9.55 1.87
C LYS A 39 22.23 -8.60 0.86
N ASP A 40 22.02 -8.85 -0.41
CA ASP A 40 22.59 -8.04 -1.48
C ASP A 40 21.85 -6.72 -1.62
N LYS A 41 22.62 -5.64 -1.73
CA LYS A 41 22.05 -4.31 -1.82
C LYS A 41 21.20 -4.13 -3.07
N GLU A 42 21.68 -4.60 -4.19
CA GLU A 42 20.99 -4.49 -5.45
C GLU A 42 19.64 -5.22 -5.41
N PHE A 43 19.65 -6.40 -4.80
CA PHE A 43 18.43 -7.19 -4.65
C PHE A 43 17.41 -6.46 -3.78
N LYS A 44 17.87 -5.89 -2.66
CA LYS A 44 16.99 -5.14 -1.77
C LYS A 44 16.39 -3.92 -2.45
N GLU A 45 17.20 -3.21 -3.22
CA GLU A 45 16.73 -2.02 -3.92
C GLU A 45 15.67 -2.38 -4.95
N GLU A 46 15.89 -3.47 -5.67
CA GLU A 46 14.93 -3.90 -6.67
C GLU A 46 13.61 -4.34 -6.02
N ILE A 47 13.69 -5.00 -4.87
CA ILE A 47 12.48 -5.36 -4.13
C ILE A 47 11.67 -4.12 -3.79
N GLN A 48 12.33 -3.10 -3.24
CA GLN A 48 11.63 -1.88 -2.86
C GLN A 48 10.99 -1.20 -4.06
N LYS A 49 11.71 -1.16 -5.16
CA LYS A 49 11.19 -0.56 -6.39
C LYS A 49 9.96 -1.29 -6.87
N GLN A 50 10.03 -2.61 -6.94
CA GLN A 50 8.90 -3.42 -7.39
C GLN A 50 7.71 -3.34 -6.43
N MET A 51 7.99 -3.29 -5.14
CA MET A 51 6.93 -3.15 -4.16
C MET A 51 6.18 -1.83 -4.32
N GLN A 52 6.90 -0.75 -4.56
CA GLN A 52 6.27 0.54 -4.77
C GLN A 52 5.41 0.55 -6.03
N GLU A 53 5.91 -0.03 -7.10
CA GLU A 53 5.15 -0.12 -8.34
C GLU A 53 3.90 -0.96 -8.15
N ASN A 54 4.04 -2.12 -7.49
CA ASN A 54 2.91 -2.99 -7.23
C ASN A 54 1.90 -2.34 -6.31
N PHE A 55 2.38 -1.64 -5.28
CA PHE A 55 1.50 -0.93 -4.36
C PHE A 55 0.72 0.15 -5.09
N GLY A 56 1.34 0.82 -6.04
CA GLY A 56 0.65 1.82 -6.84
C GLY A 56 -0.52 1.25 -7.60
N LEU A 57 -0.35 0.07 -8.17
CA LEU A 57 -1.44 -0.61 -8.89
C LEU A 57 -2.55 -1.03 -7.93
N ILE A 58 -2.18 -1.55 -6.77
CA ILE A 58 -3.16 -1.95 -5.76
C ILE A 58 -3.89 -0.73 -5.23
N ALA A 59 -3.20 0.38 -5.08
CA ALA A 59 -3.81 1.62 -4.60
C ALA A 59 -4.89 2.11 -5.56
N ILE A 60 -4.66 1.97 -6.86
CA ILE A 60 -5.67 2.34 -7.85
C ILE A 60 -6.93 1.48 -7.67
N GLU A 61 -6.73 0.19 -7.51
CA GLU A 61 -7.83 -0.74 -7.31
C GLU A 61 -8.58 -0.45 -6.01
N ALA A 62 -7.83 -0.16 -4.96
CA ALA A 62 -8.41 0.18 -3.66
C ALA A 62 -9.22 1.47 -3.74
N GLN A 63 -8.73 2.46 -4.48
CA GLN A 63 -9.45 3.70 -4.67
C GLN A 63 -10.76 3.48 -5.40
N GLN A 64 -10.77 2.60 -6.38
CA GLN A 64 -12.00 2.28 -7.09
C GLN A 64 -13.04 1.66 -6.18
N LYS A 65 -12.61 0.77 -5.32
CA LYS A 65 -13.52 0.15 -4.35
C LYS A 65 -13.99 1.14 -3.29
N LEU A 66 -13.10 2.00 -2.85
CA LEU A 66 -13.44 3.04 -1.90
C LEU A 66 -14.49 3.97 -2.49
N LYS A 67 -14.36 4.29 -3.76
CA LYS A 67 -15.32 5.14 -4.45
C LYS A 67 -16.71 4.50 -4.42
N LYS A 68 -16.78 3.19 -4.57
CA LYS A 68 -18.05 2.48 -4.47
C LYS A 68 -18.63 2.56 -3.07
N LEU A 69 -17.78 2.47 -2.05
CA LEU A 69 -18.23 2.57 -0.67
C LEU A 69 -18.77 3.96 -0.34
N LEU A 70 -18.23 4.98 -0.98
CA LEU A 70 -18.75 6.34 -0.80
C LEU A 70 -20.20 6.45 -1.23
N ASN A 71 -20.63 5.58 -2.14
CA ASN A 71 -22.00 5.57 -2.63
C ASN A 71 -22.83 4.45 -1.99
N SER A 72 -22.35 3.90 -0.90
CA SER A 72 -23.04 2.83 -0.19
C SER A 72 -24.35 3.33 0.39
N LYS A 73 -25.34 2.45 0.40
CA LYS A 73 -26.63 2.76 1.01
C LYS A 73 -26.58 2.67 2.54
N ASN A 74 -25.54 2.02 3.06
CA ASN A 74 -25.33 1.92 4.49
C ASN A 74 -24.57 3.14 4.96
N GLU A 75 -25.22 3.95 5.80
CA GLU A 75 -24.64 5.21 6.25
C GLU A 75 -23.35 5.02 7.05
N ASN A 76 -23.28 3.97 7.84
CA ASN A 76 -22.06 3.70 8.62
C ASN A 76 -20.87 3.43 7.71
N ILE A 77 -21.10 2.63 6.68
CA ILE A 77 -20.04 2.32 5.70
C ILE A 77 -19.66 3.57 4.94
N GLN A 78 -20.64 4.36 4.55
CA GLN A 78 -20.40 5.59 3.82
C GLN A 78 -19.58 6.58 4.63
N ILE A 79 -19.92 6.74 5.90
CA ILE A 79 -19.20 7.65 6.80
C ILE A 79 -17.76 7.19 6.98
N GLN A 80 -17.56 5.89 7.18
CA GLN A 80 -16.21 5.37 7.34
C GLN A 80 -15.38 5.58 6.09
N ALA A 81 -15.98 5.40 4.92
CA ALA A 81 -15.28 5.62 3.65
C ALA A 81 -14.90 7.09 3.49
N ILE A 82 -15.80 7.99 3.85
CA ILE A 82 -15.54 9.42 3.78
C ILE A 82 -14.37 9.80 4.70
N LYS A 83 -14.38 9.30 5.92
CA LYS A 83 -13.31 9.56 6.86
C LYS A 83 -11.97 9.04 6.34
N ASP A 84 -11.97 7.85 5.76
CA ASP A 84 -10.77 7.26 5.24
C ASP A 84 -10.18 8.10 4.10
N VAL A 85 -11.04 8.58 3.21
CA VAL A 85 -10.60 9.44 2.11
C VAL A 85 -10.00 10.73 2.64
N LEU A 86 -10.66 11.37 3.60
CA LEU A 86 -10.19 12.61 4.15
C LEU A 86 -8.85 12.43 4.88
N ASP A 87 -8.70 11.33 5.60
CA ASP A 87 -7.44 11.01 6.27
C ASP A 87 -6.30 10.88 5.27
N ARG A 88 -6.53 10.15 4.20
CA ARG A 88 -5.49 9.91 3.20
C ARG A 88 -5.13 11.16 2.44
N ALA A 89 -6.09 12.06 2.30
CA ALA A 89 -5.84 13.33 1.64
C ALA A 89 -5.21 14.36 2.57
N GLY A 90 -5.04 14.02 3.83
CA GLY A 90 -4.42 14.93 4.78
C GLY A 90 -5.38 15.79 5.56
N TYR A 91 -6.68 15.58 5.40
CA TYR A 91 -7.69 16.35 6.11
C TYR A 91 -8.14 15.62 7.36
N LYS A 92 -7.21 15.41 8.27
CA LYS A 92 -7.49 14.68 9.49
C LYS A 92 -8.32 15.53 10.45
N PRO A 93 -9.16 14.87 11.26
CA PRO A 93 -9.86 15.57 12.32
C PRO A 93 -8.89 16.26 13.22
N VAL A 94 -9.26 17.45 13.68
CA VAL A 94 -8.41 18.23 14.54
C VAL A 94 -8.40 17.64 15.93
N GLU A 95 -7.20 17.47 16.47
CA GLU A 95 -7.07 17.11 17.87
C GLU A 95 -7.48 18.32 18.70
N LYS A 96 -8.09 18.07 19.83
CA LYS A 96 -8.58 19.16 20.66
C LYS A 96 -7.50 20.11 21.11
N THR A 97 -6.31 19.59 21.24
CA THR A 97 -5.17 20.40 21.63
C THR A 97 -4.58 21.19 20.51
N GLU A 98 -5.01 20.91 19.30
CA GLU A 98 -4.47 21.57 18.13
C GLU A 98 -5.15 22.90 17.92
N ILE A 99 -4.49 23.91 18.37
CA ILE A 99 -5.00 25.26 18.20
C ILE A 99 -5.06 25.60 16.72
N SER A 100 -4.06 25.18 16.03
CA SER A 100 -4.00 25.39 14.59
C SER A 100 -5.15 24.73 13.86
N GLY A 101 -5.89 23.94 14.57
CA GLY A 101 -7.02 23.26 13.98
C GLY A 101 -8.04 24.21 13.36
N THR A 102 -7.89 25.47 13.61
CA THR A 102 -8.73 26.46 12.98
C THR A 102 -8.76 26.29 11.47
N ASN A 103 -7.64 25.87 10.90
CA ASN A 103 -7.59 25.67 9.45
C ASN A 103 -8.52 24.56 8.99
N ILE A 104 -8.57 23.50 9.73
CA ILE A 104 -9.41 22.36 9.37
C ILE A 104 -10.86 22.70 9.62
N VAL A 105 -11.12 23.41 10.72
CA VAL A 105 -12.47 23.85 11.02
C VAL A 105 -12.98 24.73 9.91
N GLN A 106 -12.15 25.62 9.41
CA GLN A 106 -12.53 26.49 8.32
C GLN A 106 -12.87 25.68 7.07
N LEU A 107 -12.12 24.63 6.81
CA LEU A 107 -12.39 23.76 5.68
C LEU A 107 -13.78 23.13 5.81
N VAL A 108 -14.11 22.66 6.98
CA VAL A 108 -15.41 22.06 7.24
C VAL A 108 -16.51 23.09 7.06
N ASP A 109 -16.29 24.27 7.58
CA ASP A 109 -17.26 25.35 7.44
C ASP A 109 -17.53 25.68 5.97
N ASP A 110 -16.46 25.72 5.19
CA ASP A 110 -16.59 25.98 3.76
C ASP A 110 -17.44 24.92 3.08
N VAL A 111 -17.25 23.67 3.48
CA VAL A 111 -18.01 22.58 2.90
C VAL A 111 -19.48 22.65 3.30
N ASN A 112 -19.75 23.09 4.51
CA ASN A 112 -21.12 23.17 5.01
C ASN A 112 -21.90 24.31 4.45
N GLU A 113 -21.20 25.28 3.95
CA GLU A 113 -21.86 26.42 3.33
C GLU A 113 -22.12 26.21 1.85
#